data_a813ec5e4d5812271e06f2d030b12b6e
#
_entry.id   a813ec5e4d5812271e06f2d030b12b6e
#
_cell.length_a   1.000
_cell.length_b   1.000
_cell.length_c   1.000
_cell.angle_alpha   90.00
_cell.angle_beta   90.00
_cell.angle_gamma   90.00
#
_symmetry.space_group_name_H-M   'P 1'
#
loop_
_entity.id
_entity.type
_entity.pdbx_description
1 polymer ?
#
loop_
_entity_poly.entity_id
_entity_poly.type
_entity_poly.pdbx_seq_one_letter_code
_entity_poly.pdbx_strand_id
1 'polypeptide(L)'
;MNRRTFVGTLTSAAVVSRLGWAASGTNRIEKIGLELYTVRDALKQDFEGTLKRVAKIGYREVEFAGYFADLKDLNPAPKKTREILDSLGLSAPATHIPYSAVTPENLPRVIEAAAIIGHKYIVNPGIDEQLQKSADGWKRAAAAFNRAGKETMRSGIQFAYHNHVVEFKPVDGQLPYDILLKEGDPKLVKMELDLGWAHEAGTDPLKWFAQYPGRFPLVHVKDFEANGTMTEVGKGEIDWKAIFAKANLGGIKHYFVEHDDPKAPFDSIQASYEYLEKLRF
;
A
#
# COMPACT_ATOMS: atom_id res chain seq x y z
N MET A 1 13.38 -14.52 -81.28
CA MET A 1 12.25 -13.97 -80.48
C MET A 1 11.74 -15.09 -79.57
N ASN A 2 12.19 -15.19 -78.32
CA ASN A 2 11.76 -16.21 -77.37
C ASN A 2 10.98 -15.58 -76.20
N ARG A 3 9.70 -15.94 -76.13
CA ARG A 3 8.81 -15.61 -74.99
C ARG A 3 9.09 -16.59 -73.87
N ARG A 4 9.62 -16.11 -72.73
CA ARG A 4 9.69 -16.87 -71.50
C ARG A 4 8.45 -16.55 -70.64
N THR A 5 7.66 -17.58 -70.40
CA THR A 5 6.50 -17.61 -69.51
C THR A 5 7.02 -17.69 -68.10
N PHE A 6 6.62 -16.75 -67.23
CA PHE A 6 6.94 -16.73 -65.80
C PHE A 6 5.76 -17.37 -65.07
N VAL A 7 5.94 -18.53 -64.49
CA VAL A 7 4.98 -19.20 -63.62
C VAL A 7 5.25 -18.73 -62.20
N GLY A 8 4.36 -17.89 -61.64
CA GLY A 8 4.40 -17.45 -60.27
C GLY A 8 3.73 -18.50 -59.35
N THR A 9 4.50 -19.06 -58.44
CA THR A 9 3.97 -19.92 -57.39
C THR A 9 3.45 -19.08 -56.24
N LEU A 10 2.14 -19.14 -55.99
CA LEU A 10 1.49 -18.56 -54.84
C LEU A 10 1.67 -19.46 -53.65
N THR A 11 2.55 -19.10 -52.73
CA THR A 11 2.66 -19.74 -51.40
C THR A 11 1.63 -19.11 -50.48
N SER A 12 0.60 -19.87 -50.13
CA SER A 12 -0.39 -19.50 -49.14
C SER A 12 0.26 -19.60 -47.73
N ALA A 13 0.53 -18.47 -47.11
CA ALA A 13 0.92 -18.39 -45.72
C ALA A 13 -0.29 -18.67 -44.83
N ALA A 14 -0.36 -19.81 -44.20
CA ALA A 14 -1.34 -20.09 -43.16
C ALA A 14 -1.03 -19.25 -41.94
N VAL A 15 -1.87 -18.27 -41.65
CA VAL A 15 -1.86 -17.53 -40.39
C VAL A 15 -2.38 -18.47 -39.30
N VAL A 16 -1.49 -19.11 -38.58
CA VAL A 16 -1.84 -19.81 -37.33
C VAL A 16 -2.13 -18.74 -36.27
N SER A 17 -3.40 -18.45 -36.06
CA SER A 17 -3.86 -17.69 -34.90
C SER A 17 -3.52 -18.48 -33.63
N ARG A 18 -2.46 -18.09 -32.95
CA ARG A 18 -2.19 -18.55 -31.58
C ARG A 18 -3.31 -18.02 -30.70
N LEU A 19 -4.33 -18.83 -30.47
CA LEU A 19 -5.20 -18.68 -29.31
C LEU A 19 -4.30 -18.71 -28.08
N GLY A 20 -4.10 -17.54 -27.46
CA GLY A 20 -3.39 -17.43 -26.21
C GLY A 20 -4.15 -18.25 -25.16
N TRP A 21 -3.59 -19.36 -24.76
CA TRP A 21 -3.95 -19.95 -23.48
C TRP A 21 -3.71 -18.89 -22.43
N ALA A 22 -4.77 -18.51 -21.74
CA ALA A 22 -4.66 -17.75 -20.50
C ALA A 22 -3.77 -18.57 -19.57
N ALA A 23 -2.57 -18.09 -19.33
CA ALA A 23 -1.68 -18.69 -18.35
C ALA A 23 -2.46 -18.71 -17.01
N SER A 24 -2.81 -19.86 -16.52
CA SER A 24 -3.31 -20.04 -15.17
C SER A 24 -2.30 -19.39 -14.24
N GLY A 25 -2.75 -18.44 -13.39
CA GLY A 25 -1.91 -17.56 -12.63
C GLY A 25 -0.77 -18.26 -11.91
N THR A 26 0.43 -17.92 -12.32
CA THR A 26 1.69 -18.35 -11.69
C THR A 26 2.26 -17.24 -10.79
N ASN A 27 1.65 -16.05 -10.83
CA ASN A 27 2.06 -14.90 -10.05
C ASN A 27 1.79 -15.11 -8.56
N ARG A 28 2.69 -14.62 -7.76
CA ARG A 28 2.57 -14.62 -6.30
C ARG A 28 3.12 -13.30 -5.75
N ILE A 29 2.78 -12.98 -4.52
CA ILE A 29 3.44 -11.89 -3.79
C ILE A 29 4.84 -12.37 -3.41
N GLU A 30 5.88 -11.67 -3.88
CA GLU A 30 7.27 -12.04 -3.59
C GLU A 30 7.67 -11.69 -2.16
N LYS A 31 7.21 -10.53 -1.66
CA LYS A 31 7.47 -10.04 -0.31
C LYS A 31 6.15 -9.66 0.33
N ILE A 32 5.76 -10.43 1.33
CA ILE A 32 4.60 -10.13 2.17
C ILE A 32 5.07 -9.20 3.28
N GLY A 33 4.45 -8.04 3.39
CA GLY A 33 4.67 -7.04 4.42
C GLY A 33 3.64 -7.12 5.54
N LEU A 34 3.97 -6.51 6.67
CA LEU A 34 3.10 -6.36 7.82
C LEU A 34 3.04 -4.88 8.22
N GLU A 35 1.81 -4.32 8.35
CA GLU A 35 1.60 -3.10 9.09
C GLU A 35 1.69 -3.39 10.59
N LEU A 36 2.65 -2.74 11.24
CA LEU A 36 3.00 -3.01 12.64
C LEU A 36 1.94 -2.56 13.65
N TYR A 37 0.93 -1.81 13.21
CA TYR A 37 -0.23 -1.47 14.02
C TYR A 37 -0.90 -2.71 14.60
N THR A 38 -0.97 -3.80 13.84
CA THR A 38 -1.54 -5.09 14.28
C THR A 38 -0.88 -5.64 15.55
N VAL A 39 0.42 -5.43 15.72
CA VAL A 39 1.23 -5.91 16.86
C VAL A 39 1.71 -4.78 17.78
N ARG A 40 1.07 -3.59 17.71
CA ARG A 40 1.46 -2.35 18.38
C ARG A 40 1.72 -2.49 19.88
N ASP A 41 0.93 -3.30 20.57
CA ASP A 41 1.08 -3.45 22.02
C ASP A 41 2.29 -4.34 22.40
N ALA A 42 2.58 -5.34 21.58
CA ALA A 42 3.80 -6.13 21.73
C ALA A 42 5.05 -5.30 21.40
N LEU A 43 4.99 -4.44 20.37
CA LEU A 43 6.09 -3.52 20.04
C LEU A 43 6.42 -2.54 21.16
N LYS A 44 5.41 -2.00 21.85
CA LYS A 44 5.61 -1.12 23.02
C LYS A 44 6.33 -1.82 24.15
N GLN A 45 6.10 -3.13 24.33
CA GLN A 45 6.71 -3.93 25.40
C GLN A 45 8.12 -4.40 25.02
N ASP A 46 8.30 -4.90 23.81
CA ASP A 46 9.57 -5.45 23.31
C ASP A 46 9.64 -5.24 21.78
N PHE A 47 10.27 -4.16 21.37
CA PHE A 47 10.38 -3.78 19.97
C PHE A 47 11.17 -4.83 19.15
N GLU A 48 12.37 -5.20 19.62
CA GLU A 48 13.25 -6.13 18.90
C GLU A 48 12.70 -7.55 18.89
N GLY A 49 12.22 -8.05 20.03
CA GLY A 49 11.63 -9.39 20.14
C GLY A 49 10.35 -9.53 19.30
N THR A 50 9.55 -8.46 19.20
CA THR A 50 8.36 -8.44 18.33
C THR A 50 8.76 -8.54 16.86
N LEU A 51 9.70 -7.72 16.39
CA LEU A 51 10.19 -7.78 15.01
C LEU A 51 10.82 -9.14 14.69
N LYS A 52 11.54 -9.74 15.65
CA LYS A 52 12.10 -11.09 15.51
C LYS A 52 11.00 -12.16 15.32
N ARG A 53 9.89 -12.04 16.03
CA ARG A 53 8.73 -12.94 15.84
C ARG A 53 8.10 -12.73 14.46
N VAL A 54 7.92 -11.49 14.03
CA VAL A 54 7.41 -11.14 12.71
C VAL A 54 8.29 -11.74 11.59
N ALA A 55 9.59 -11.55 11.67
CA ALA A 55 10.56 -12.13 10.73
C ALA A 55 10.53 -13.67 10.73
N LYS A 56 10.35 -14.30 11.90
CA LYS A 56 10.26 -15.77 12.04
C LYS A 56 9.01 -16.36 11.38
N ILE A 57 7.88 -15.65 11.40
CA ILE A 57 6.66 -16.05 10.67
C ILE A 57 6.93 -16.12 9.17
N GLY A 58 7.74 -15.21 8.64
CA GLY A 58 8.10 -15.18 7.22
C GLY A 58 8.03 -13.80 6.58
N TYR A 59 7.47 -12.81 7.26
CA TYR A 59 7.42 -11.43 6.75
C TYR A 59 8.81 -10.92 6.39
N ARG A 60 8.91 -10.12 5.33
CA ARG A 60 10.16 -9.52 4.86
C ARG A 60 10.12 -8.01 4.77
N GLU A 61 8.92 -7.46 4.81
CA GLU A 61 8.70 -6.02 4.86
C GLU A 61 7.83 -5.69 6.07
N VAL A 62 8.05 -4.52 6.65
CA VAL A 62 7.20 -3.96 7.70
C VAL A 62 6.90 -2.50 7.39
N GLU A 63 5.72 -2.07 7.75
CA GLU A 63 5.35 -0.67 7.77
C GLU A 63 5.22 -0.21 9.22
N PHE A 64 5.67 1.00 9.51
CA PHE A 64 5.69 1.50 10.87
C PHE A 64 4.46 2.34 11.17
N ALA A 65 3.69 1.95 12.21
CA ALA A 65 2.64 2.76 12.80
C ALA A 65 3.10 3.36 14.13
N GLY A 66 2.77 4.63 14.32
CA GLY A 66 2.97 5.30 15.62
C GLY A 66 4.42 5.65 15.99
N TYR A 67 5.42 5.19 15.25
CA TYR A 67 6.83 5.50 15.52
C TYR A 67 7.12 7.00 15.51
N PHE A 68 6.45 7.77 14.64
CA PHE A 68 6.57 9.21 14.53
C PHE A 68 5.49 9.98 15.32
N ALA A 69 4.81 9.35 16.27
CA ALA A 69 3.80 10.02 17.11
C ALA A 69 4.42 11.09 18.02
N ASP A 70 5.63 10.83 18.55
CA ASP A 70 6.44 11.82 19.25
C ASP A 70 7.78 12.01 18.53
N LEU A 71 7.90 13.10 17.79
CA LEU A 71 9.12 13.43 17.06
C LEU A 71 10.29 13.80 17.98
N LYS A 72 10.06 14.05 19.27
CA LYS A 72 11.13 14.39 20.23
C LYS A 72 11.77 13.16 20.82
N ASP A 73 11.05 12.04 20.84
CA ASP A 73 11.49 10.76 21.40
C ASP A 73 11.22 9.61 20.44
N LEU A 74 12.07 9.49 19.40
CA LEU A 74 12.04 8.36 18.48
C LEU A 74 12.74 7.16 19.12
N ASN A 75 11.97 6.21 19.62
CA ASN A 75 12.45 5.07 20.36
C ASN A 75 12.03 3.74 19.71
N PRO A 76 12.98 2.84 19.36
CA PRO A 76 14.44 3.05 19.35
C PRO A 76 14.89 4.17 18.41
N ALA A 77 16.06 4.76 18.67
CA ALA A 77 16.62 5.78 17.78
C ALA A 77 16.77 5.27 16.33
N PRO A 78 16.64 6.12 15.30
CA PRO A 78 16.57 5.69 13.88
C PRO A 78 17.74 4.78 13.46
N LYS A 79 18.96 5.05 13.89
CA LYS A 79 20.13 4.19 13.59
C LYS A 79 20.00 2.80 14.23
N LYS A 80 19.56 2.76 15.48
CA LYS A 80 19.33 1.47 16.19
C LYS A 80 18.20 0.69 15.55
N THR A 81 17.13 1.37 15.13
CA THR A 81 16.02 0.78 14.38
C THR A 81 16.53 0.14 13.07
N ARG A 82 17.39 0.84 12.33
CA ARG A 82 17.98 0.30 11.09
C ARG A 82 18.83 -0.94 11.36
N GLU A 83 19.69 -0.91 12.39
CA GLU A 83 20.51 -2.06 12.79
C GLU A 83 19.67 -3.29 13.15
N ILE A 84 18.59 -3.10 13.90
CA ILE A 84 17.65 -4.20 14.26
C ILE A 84 17.03 -4.79 13.00
N LEU A 85 16.49 -3.97 12.11
CA LEU A 85 15.90 -4.43 10.84
C LEU A 85 16.90 -5.22 10.00
N ASP A 86 18.13 -4.72 9.85
CA ASP A 86 19.20 -5.39 9.11
C ASP A 86 19.55 -6.75 9.71
N SER A 87 19.68 -6.82 11.03
CA SER A 87 20.00 -8.05 11.75
C SER A 87 18.95 -9.15 11.58
N LEU A 88 17.68 -8.75 11.33
CA LEU A 88 16.54 -9.64 11.15
C LEU A 88 16.21 -9.93 9.68
N GLY A 89 16.92 -9.30 8.73
CA GLY A 89 16.62 -9.40 7.31
C GLY A 89 15.28 -8.79 6.92
N LEU A 90 14.82 -7.79 7.69
CA LEU A 90 13.61 -7.02 7.43
C LEU A 90 13.94 -5.73 6.69
N SER A 91 13.08 -5.30 5.80
CA SER A 91 13.06 -3.94 5.27
C SER A 91 11.80 -3.21 5.74
N ALA A 92 11.91 -1.89 5.90
CA ALA A 92 10.78 -1.04 6.26
C ALA A 92 10.57 0.00 5.15
N PRO A 93 9.92 -0.38 4.04
CA PRO A 93 9.76 0.54 2.91
C PRO A 93 8.85 1.73 3.22
N ALA A 94 7.91 1.62 4.17
CA ALA A 94 6.95 2.66 4.46
C ALA A 94 6.77 2.90 5.96
N THR A 95 6.23 4.07 6.30
CA THR A 95 5.86 4.46 7.66
C THR A 95 4.68 5.41 7.66
N HIS A 96 3.75 5.20 8.58
CA HIS A 96 2.69 6.15 8.88
C HIS A 96 3.18 7.30 9.75
N ILE A 97 2.74 8.52 9.42
CA ILE A 97 2.99 9.73 10.20
C ILE A 97 1.67 10.45 10.51
N PRO A 98 1.49 11.07 11.69
CA PRO A 98 0.29 11.85 11.98
C PRO A 98 0.22 13.11 11.09
N TYR A 99 -0.99 13.65 10.89
CA TYR A 99 -1.17 14.85 10.08
C TYR A 99 -0.39 16.07 10.64
N SER A 100 -0.25 16.15 11.96
CA SER A 100 0.58 17.15 12.63
C SER A 100 2.07 17.11 12.25
N ALA A 101 2.54 15.99 11.72
CA ALA A 101 3.91 15.84 11.24
C ALA A 101 4.10 16.27 9.77
N VAL A 102 2.99 16.55 9.05
CA VAL A 102 3.03 16.99 7.63
C VAL A 102 3.36 18.49 7.49
N THR A 103 3.55 19.21 8.61
CA THR A 103 3.85 20.64 8.59
C THR A 103 5.30 20.93 8.16
N PRO A 104 5.58 22.15 7.63
CA PRO A 104 6.95 22.54 7.29
C PRO A 104 7.94 22.47 8.46
N GLU A 105 7.46 22.64 9.69
CA GLU A 105 8.28 22.62 10.91
C GLU A 105 8.70 21.22 11.31
N ASN A 106 7.78 20.23 11.14
CA ASN A 106 7.96 18.87 11.63
C ASN A 106 8.50 17.92 10.56
N LEU A 107 8.08 18.08 9.30
CA LEU A 107 8.38 17.18 8.22
C LEU A 107 9.89 16.96 7.96
N PRO A 108 10.78 17.98 8.07
CA PRO A 108 12.22 17.76 7.88
C PRO A 108 12.80 16.72 8.85
N ARG A 109 12.34 16.68 10.09
CA ARG A 109 12.79 15.72 11.10
C ARG A 109 12.28 14.29 10.79
N VAL A 110 11.07 14.19 10.29
CA VAL A 110 10.54 12.92 9.78
C VAL A 110 11.39 12.39 8.63
N ILE A 111 11.70 13.25 7.66
CA ILE A 111 12.48 12.89 6.47
C ILE A 111 13.87 12.39 6.87
N GLU A 112 14.55 13.09 7.80
CA GLU A 112 15.87 12.68 8.30
C GLU A 112 15.83 11.27 8.91
N ALA A 113 14.90 11.03 9.84
CA ALA A 113 14.76 9.73 10.49
C ALA A 113 14.34 8.63 9.50
N ALA A 114 13.40 8.93 8.60
CA ALA A 114 12.94 8.03 7.55
C ALA A 114 14.08 7.61 6.61
N ALA A 115 14.95 8.56 6.24
CA ALA A 115 16.12 8.27 5.41
C ALA A 115 17.12 7.34 6.12
N ILE A 116 17.36 7.55 7.41
CA ILE A 116 18.25 6.69 8.22
C ILE A 116 17.69 5.27 8.33
N ILE A 117 16.39 5.12 8.59
CA ILE A 117 15.73 3.81 8.69
C ILE A 117 15.66 3.13 7.31
N GLY A 118 15.61 3.91 6.24
CA GLY A 118 15.60 3.42 4.86
C GLY A 118 14.21 3.37 4.24
N HIS A 119 13.23 4.12 4.81
CA HIS A 119 11.89 4.24 4.22
C HIS A 119 11.96 4.83 2.81
N LYS A 120 11.11 4.34 1.94
CA LYS A 120 10.89 4.82 0.56
C LYS A 120 9.60 5.62 0.45
N TYR A 121 8.70 5.42 1.41
CA TYR A 121 7.40 6.08 1.48
C TYR A 121 7.18 6.65 2.88
N ILE A 122 6.66 7.88 2.93
CA ILE A 122 6.08 8.50 4.11
C ILE A 122 4.60 8.62 3.84
N VAL A 123 3.79 7.96 4.65
CA VAL A 123 2.34 7.84 4.47
C VAL A 123 1.60 8.59 5.56
N ASN A 124 0.59 9.36 5.19
CA ASN A 124 -0.31 9.97 6.16
C ASN A 124 -1.66 9.21 6.16
N PRO A 125 -2.09 8.63 7.30
CA PRO A 125 -3.30 7.81 7.37
C PRO A 125 -4.57 8.61 7.74
N GLY A 126 -4.56 9.93 7.64
CA GLY A 126 -5.74 10.72 7.95
C GLY A 126 -5.44 12.19 8.14
N ILE A 127 -6.48 12.99 8.17
CA ILE A 127 -6.42 14.45 8.37
C ILE A 127 -7.22 14.86 9.61
N ASP A 128 -7.03 16.09 10.06
CA ASP A 128 -7.77 16.63 11.18
C ASP A 128 -9.29 16.55 10.93
N GLU A 129 -10.05 16.16 11.95
CA GLU A 129 -11.51 16.01 11.88
C GLU A 129 -12.22 17.27 11.37
N GLN A 130 -11.69 18.46 11.68
CA GLN A 130 -12.30 19.72 11.20
C GLN A 130 -12.14 19.87 9.69
N LEU A 131 -11.04 19.37 9.12
CA LEU A 131 -10.84 19.38 7.66
C LEU A 131 -11.74 18.35 6.96
N GLN A 132 -12.06 17.24 7.62
CA GLN A 132 -12.92 16.20 7.04
C GLN A 132 -14.37 16.68 6.81
N LYS A 133 -14.80 17.76 7.46
CA LYS A 133 -16.20 18.24 7.45
C LYS A 133 -16.61 18.96 6.16
N SER A 134 -15.68 19.25 5.25
CA SER A 134 -15.99 19.98 4.02
C SER A 134 -15.09 19.57 2.85
N ALA A 135 -15.61 19.68 1.63
CA ALA A 135 -14.83 19.47 0.42
C ALA A 135 -13.60 20.41 0.36
N ASP A 136 -13.75 21.65 0.83
CA ASP A 136 -12.66 22.61 0.94
C ASP A 136 -11.58 22.16 1.94
N GLY A 137 -11.95 21.51 3.03
CA GLY A 137 -11.01 20.93 3.98
C GLY A 137 -10.14 19.86 3.32
N TRP A 138 -10.75 18.95 2.54
CA TRP A 138 -10.04 17.94 1.79
C TRP A 138 -9.12 18.52 0.70
N LYS A 139 -9.54 19.59 0.02
CA LYS A 139 -8.66 20.31 -0.94
C LYS A 139 -7.46 20.95 -0.25
N ARG A 140 -7.67 21.55 0.96
CA ARG A 140 -6.54 22.08 1.75
C ARG A 140 -5.58 20.99 2.18
N ALA A 141 -6.07 19.79 2.55
CA ALA A 141 -5.25 18.65 2.85
C ALA A 141 -4.44 18.19 1.62
N ALA A 142 -5.07 18.07 0.46
CA ALA A 142 -4.38 17.73 -0.79
C ALA A 142 -3.27 18.75 -1.13
N ALA A 143 -3.53 20.03 -0.93
CA ALA A 143 -2.51 21.07 -1.12
C ALA A 143 -1.35 20.93 -0.11
N ALA A 144 -1.62 20.54 1.15
CA ALA A 144 -0.59 20.24 2.13
C ALA A 144 0.24 19.01 1.73
N PHE A 145 -0.41 17.96 1.23
CA PHE A 145 0.25 16.74 0.73
C PHE A 145 1.13 17.01 -0.50
N ASN A 146 0.70 17.87 -1.42
CA ASN A 146 1.52 18.29 -2.54
C ASN A 146 2.81 19.00 -2.07
N ARG A 147 2.70 19.87 -1.04
CA ARG A 147 3.90 20.50 -0.44
C ARG A 147 4.79 19.47 0.23
N ALA A 148 4.22 18.57 1.03
CA ALA A 148 4.96 17.48 1.67
C ALA A 148 5.65 16.58 0.64
N GLY A 149 4.93 16.16 -0.41
CA GLY A 149 5.49 15.34 -1.48
C GLY A 149 6.64 16.01 -2.21
N LYS A 150 6.56 17.33 -2.43
CA LYS A 150 7.67 18.08 -3.02
C LYS A 150 8.91 18.08 -2.11
N GLU A 151 8.72 18.13 -0.79
CA GLU A 151 9.81 18.15 0.17
C GLU A 151 10.43 16.75 0.33
N THR A 152 9.61 15.71 0.52
CA THR A 152 10.09 14.32 0.67
C THR A 152 10.83 13.84 -0.58
N MET A 153 10.38 14.22 -1.78
CA MET A 153 11.02 13.85 -3.04
C MET A 153 12.45 14.37 -3.18
N ARG A 154 12.83 15.46 -2.52
CA ARG A 154 14.22 15.97 -2.51
C ARG A 154 15.18 14.97 -1.84
N SER A 155 14.66 14.16 -0.95
CA SER A 155 15.40 13.09 -0.26
C SER A 155 15.16 11.70 -0.88
N GLY A 156 14.51 11.65 -2.05
CA GLY A 156 14.20 10.39 -2.74
C GLY A 156 13.12 9.55 -2.04
N ILE A 157 12.29 10.17 -1.18
CA ILE A 157 11.19 9.53 -0.46
C ILE A 157 9.87 9.99 -1.07
N GLN A 158 8.99 9.06 -1.41
CA GLN A 158 7.67 9.35 -1.97
C GLN A 158 6.66 9.61 -0.85
N PHE A 159 5.88 10.68 -0.96
CA PHE A 159 4.74 10.88 -0.06
C PHE A 159 3.51 10.09 -0.54
N ALA A 160 2.74 9.53 0.41
CA ALA A 160 1.49 8.85 0.12
C ALA A 160 0.41 9.18 1.16
N TYR A 161 -0.83 8.89 0.79
CA TYR A 161 -2.00 8.97 1.67
C TYR A 161 -2.67 7.61 1.78
N HIS A 162 -3.03 7.22 3.00
CA HIS A 162 -3.77 6.01 3.31
C HIS A 162 -5.23 6.34 3.67
N ASN A 163 -6.17 5.58 3.11
CA ASN A 163 -7.60 5.77 3.34
C ASN A 163 -8.17 4.86 4.42
N HIS A 164 -9.27 5.34 4.99
CA HIS A 164 -10.24 4.56 5.75
C HIS A 164 -11.61 4.58 5.05
N VAL A 165 -12.70 4.42 5.81
CA VAL A 165 -14.07 4.49 5.27
C VAL A 165 -14.51 5.94 5.01
N VAL A 166 -13.98 6.91 5.76
CA VAL A 166 -14.44 8.30 5.72
C VAL A 166 -14.22 8.96 4.36
N GLU A 167 -13.16 8.59 3.66
CA GLU A 167 -12.82 9.12 2.34
C GLU A 167 -13.83 8.72 1.25
N PHE A 168 -14.60 7.68 1.49
CA PHE A 168 -15.61 7.17 0.58
C PHE A 168 -17.03 7.63 0.94
N LYS A 169 -17.18 8.50 1.94
CA LYS A 169 -18.46 9.13 2.30
C LYS A 169 -18.52 10.53 1.69
N PRO A 170 -19.51 10.84 0.83
CA PRO A 170 -19.62 12.17 0.22
C PRO A 170 -19.75 13.29 1.26
N VAL A 171 -19.02 14.37 1.05
CA VAL A 171 -19.11 15.63 1.81
C VAL A 171 -19.26 16.78 0.81
N ASP A 172 -20.21 17.67 1.03
CA ASP A 172 -20.60 18.75 0.09
C ASP A 172 -20.85 18.22 -1.36
N GLY A 173 -21.44 17.02 -1.46
CA GLY A 173 -21.72 16.37 -2.75
C GLY A 173 -20.48 15.85 -3.50
N GLN A 174 -19.31 15.88 -2.91
CA GLN A 174 -18.05 15.40 -3.48
C GLN A 174 -17.48 14.22 -2.66
N LEU A 175 -16.82 13.28 -3.34
CA LEU A 175 -16.18 12.15 -2.68
C LEU A 175 -14.76 12.55 -2.26
N PRO A 176 -14.43 12.55 -0.96
CA PRO A 176 -13.10 12.94 -0.47
C PRO A 176 -11.95 12.21 -1.14
N TYR A 177 -12.08 10.90 -1.37
CA TYR A 177 -11.04 10.12 -2.05
C TYR A 177 -10.78 10.62 -3.48
N ASP A 178 -11.84 10.99 -4.19
CA ASP A 178 -11.75 11.61 -5.52
C ASP A 178 -11.09 12.99 -5.48
N ILE A 179 -11.39 13.80 -4.44
CA ILE A 179 -10.72 15.09 -4.23
C ILE A 179 -9.22 14.88 -4.07
N LEU A 180 -8.81 13.96 -3.20
CA LEU A 180 -7.39 13.68 -2.97
C LEU A 180 -6.67 13.19 -4.23
N LEU A 181 -7.32 12.34 -5.02
CA LEU A 181 -6.76 11.82 -6.27
C LEU A 181 -6.66 12.88 -7.37
N LYS A 182 -7.62 13.83 -7.46
CA LYS A 182 -7.67 14.88 -8.48
C LYS A 182 -6.78 16.07 -8.15
N GLU A 183 -6.79 16.51 -6.89
CA GLU A 183 -6.03 17.67 -6.41
C GLU A 183 -4.57 17.31 -6.06
N GLY A 184 -4.31 16.04 -5.73
CA GLY A 184 -2.97 15.52 -5.47
C GLY A 184 -2.18 15.31 -6.76
N ASP A 185 -1.04 15.99 -6.91
CA ASP A 185 -0.13 15.78 -8.03
C ASP A 185 0.32 14.31 -8.08
N PRO A 186 0.06 13.58 -9.17
CA PRO A 186 0.38 12.14 -9.27
C PRO A 186 1.88 11.82 -9.17
N LYS A 187 2.76 12.78 -9.35
CA LYS A 187 4.20 12.62 -9.17
C LYS A 187 4.62 12.82 -7.71
N LEU A 188 3.92 13.66 -6.98
CA LEU A 188 4.27 14.06 -5.61
C LEU A 188 3.54 13.22 -4.56
N VAL A 189 2.25 12.90 -4.80
CA VAL A 189 1.39 12.18 -3.86
C VAL A 189 0.94 10.87 -4.48
N LYS A 190 1.27 9.77 -3.85
CA LYS A 190 0.74 8.44 -4.16
C LYS A 190 -0.36 8.07 -3.15
N MET A 191 -1.01 6.96 -3.40
CA MET A 191 -2.00 6.41 -2.48
C MET A 191 -1.52 5.07 -1.97
N GLU A 192 -1.71 4.86 -0.69
CA GLU A 192 -1.74 3.54 -0.09
C GLU A 192 -3.21 3.16 0.04
N LEU A 193 -3.67 2.26 -0.82
CA LEU A 193 -5.08 1.87 -0.81
C LEU A 193 -5.28 0.76 0.23
N ASP A 194 -6.02 1.06 1.30
CA ASP A 194 -6.54 0.02 2.16
C ASP A 194 -7.72 -0.68 1.45
N LEU A 195 -7.47 -1.92 1.05
CA LEU A 195 -8.42 -2.74 0.29
C LEU A 195 -9.60 -3.19 1.16
N GLY A 196 -9.36 -3.40 2.45
CA GLY A 196 -10.41 -3.77 3.40
C GLY A 196 -11.37 -2.61 3.69
N TRP A 197 -10.82 -1.43 3.99
CA TRP A 197 -11.67 -0.25 4.22
C TRP A 197 -12.38 0.20 2.94
N ALA A 198 -11.79 0.00 1.76
CA ALA A 198 -12.48 0.22 0.49
C ALA A 198 -13.66 -0.77 0.32
N HIS A 199 -13.50 -2.05 0.68
CA HIS A 199 -14.55 -3.05 0.69
C HIS A 199 -15.68 -2.66 1.65
N GLU A 200 -15.38 -2.33 2.90
CA GLU A 200 -16.36 -1.89 3.91
C GLU A 200 -17.12 -0.61 3.49
N ALA A 201 -16.47 0.25 2.73
CA ALA A 201 -17.10 1.42 2.13
C ALA A 201 -17.99 1.09 0.91
N GLY A 202 -18.05 -0.17 0.48
CA GLY A 202 -18.80 -0.61 -0.69
C GLY A 202 -18.23 -0.12 -2.02
N THR A 203 -16.92 0.16 -2.08
CA THR A 203 -16.25 0.60 -3.31
C THR A 203 -15.33 -0.49 -3.87
N ASP A 204 -15.28 -0.58 -5.20
CA ASP A 204 -14.46 -1.56 -5.90
C ASP A 204 -13.04 -1.02 -6.15
N PRO A 205 -11.99 -1.63 -5.57
CA PRO A 205 -10.61 -1.22 -5.80
C PRO A 205 -10.19 -1.32 -7.27
N LEU A 206 -10.75 -2.24 -8.05
CA LEU A 206 -10.44 -2.39 -9.47
C LEU A 206 -10.88 -1.18 -10.29
N LYS A 207 -11.97 -0.53 -9.87
CA LYS A 207 -12.43 0.74 -10.46
C LYS A 207 -11.39 1.85 -10.25
N TRP A 208 -10.82 1.93 -9.06
CA TRP A 208 -9.78 2.91 -8.73
C TRP A 208 -8.50 2.66 -9.53
N PHE A 209 -8.08 1.40 -9.65
CA PHE A 209 -6.92 1.04 -10.48
C PHE A 209 -7.11 1.41 -11.95
N ALA A 210 -8.32 1.20 -12.50
CA ALA A 210 -8.63 1.54 -13.88
C ALA A 210 -8.67 3.06 -14.11
N GLN A 211 -9.22 3.82 -13.16
CA GLN A 211 -9.37 5.26 -13.24
C GLN A 211 -8.05 6.01 -13.01
N TYR A 212 -7.20 5.49 -12.12
CA TYR A 212 -5.93 6.12 -11.72
C TYR A 212 -4.76 5.13 -11.77
N PRO A 213 -4.39 4.63 -12.97
CA PRO A 213 -3.34 3.61 -13.08
C PRO A 213 -1.99 4.11 -12.53
N GLY A 214 -1.31 3.24 -11.80
CA GLY A 214 0.01 3.53 -11.20
C GLY A 214 0.00 4.48 -10.01
N ARG A 215 -1.18 4.78 -9.43
CA ARG A 215 -1.30 5.66 -8.26
C ARG A 215 -1.15 4.94 -6.92
N PHE A 216 -1.19 3.59 -6.88
CA PHE A 216 -1.33 2.78 -5.67
C PHE A 216 -0.12 1.86 -5.45
N PRO A 217 1.10 2.40 -5.18
CA PRO A 217 2.28 1.56 -4.97
C PRO A 217 2.24 0.73 -3.68
N LEU A 218 1.38 1.09 -2.74
CA LEU A 218 1.20 0.44 -1.44
C LEU A 218 -0.26 0.05 -1.29
N VAL A 219 -0.51 -1.10 -0.67
CA VAL A 219 -1.85 -1.53 -0.29
C VAL A 219 -1.85 -2.17 1.08
N HIS A 220 -2.90 -1.90 1.87
CA HIS A 220 -3.20 -2.71 3.04
C HIS A 220 -4.10 -3.88 2.64
N VAL A 221 -3.68 -5.06 3.07
CA VAL A 221 -4.36 -6.34 2.83
C VAL A 221 -5.08 -6.71 4.13
N LYS A 222 -6.32 -6.24 4.23
CA LYS A 222 -7.20 -6.32 5.39
C LYS A 222 -8.50 -6.98 4.96
N ASP A 223 -8.99 -7.99 5.66
CA ASP A 223 -10.13 -8.80 5.24
C ASP A 223 -11.31 -8.69 6.20
N PHE A 224 -12.50 -8.85 5.68
CA PHE A 224 -13.77 -8.73 6.42
C PHE A 224 -14.70 -9.87 6.09
N GLU A 225 -15.40 -10.38 7.11
CA GLU A 225 -16.52 -11.31 6.96
C GLU A 225 -17.78 -10.58 6.46
N ALA A 226 -18.77 -11.33 5.95
CA ALA A 226 -20.05 -10.81 5.45
C ALA A 226 -20.84 -9.93 6.45
N ASN A 227 -20.54 -10.05 7.72
CA ASN A 227 -21.19 -9.28 8.79
C ASN A 227 -20.44 -7.97 9.12
N GLY A 228 -19.37 -7.63 8.38
CA GLY A 228 -18.52 -6.47 8.62
C GLY A 228 -17.49 -6.65 9.76
N THR A 229 -17.31 -7.89 10.25
CA THR A 229 -16.27 -8.18 11.24
C THR A 229 -14.91 -8.36 10.54
N MET A 230 -13.90 -7.62 10.98
CA MET A 230 -12.54 -7.80 10.48
C MET A 230 -12.00 -9.19 10.87
N THR A 231 -11.32 -9.84 9.93
CA THR A 231 -10.82 -11.20 10.10
C THR A 231 -9.43 -11.35 9.47
N GLU A 232 -8.82 -12.52 9.62
CA GLU A 232 -7.55 -12.82 8.98
C GLU A 232 -7.71 -12.92 7.46
N VAL A 233 -6.71 -12.47 6.75
CA VAL A 233 -6.69 -12.48 5.27
C VAL A 233 -6.95 -13.89 4.74
N GLY A 234 -7.93 -13.98 3.85
CA GLY A 234 -8.38 -15.24 3.25
C GLY A 234 -9.48 -15.96 4.01
N LYS A 235 -9.94 -15.43 5.15
CA LYS A 235 -11.12 -15.90 5.86
C LYS A 235 -12.37 -15.05 5.62
N GLY A 236 -12.20 -13.87 5.02
CA GLY A 236 -13.26 -12.94 4.67
C GLY A 236 -13.79 -13.15 3.25
N GLU A 237 -14.48 -12.12 2.74
CA GLU A 237 -15.18 -12.17 1.45
C GLU A 237 -14.39 -11.55 0.30
N ILE A 238 -13.25 -10.90 0.56
CA ILE A 238 -12.50 -10.15 -0.47
C ILE A 238 -11.85 -11.13 -1.46
N ASP A 239 -12.12 -10.95 -2.76
CA ASP A 239 -11.48 -11.74 -3.82
C ASP A 239 -10.06 -11.23 -4.11
N TRP A 240 -9.12 -11.68 -3.30
CA TRP A 240 -7.69 -11.34 -3.40
C TRP A 240 -7.09 -11.70 -4.75
N LYS A 241 -7.54 -12.80 -5.38
CA LYS A 241 -7.04 -13.21 -6.70
C LYS A 241 -7.41 -12.21 -7.79
N ALA A 242 -8.68 -11.78 -7.80
CA ALA A 242 -9.15 -10.78 -8.76
C ALA A 242 -8.41 -9.45 -8.61
N ILE A 243 -8.20 -8.99 -7.37
CA ILE A 243 -7.51 -7.74 -7.07
C ILE A 243 -6.03 -7.84 -7.49
N PHE A 244 -5.32 -8.88 -7.04
CA PHE A 244 -3.87 -8.98 -7.29
C PHE A 244 -3.54 -9.32 -8.75
N ALA A 245 -4.43 -9.96 -9.49
CA ALA A 245 -4.30 -10.10 -10.94
C ALA A 245 -4.25 -8.74 -11.67
N LYS A 246 -4.70 -7.65 -11.03
CA LYS A 246 -4.65 -6.27 -11.53
C LYS A 246 -3.60 -5.40 -10.83
N ALA A 247 -2.73 -5.98 -10.02
CA ALA A 247 -1.70 -5.26 -9.25
C ALA A 247 -0.84 -4.34 -10.14
N ASN A 248 -0.45 -4.80 -11.32
CA ASN A 248 0.33 -3.99 -12.28
C ASN A 248 -0.42 -2.75 -12.74
N LEU A 249 -1.75 -2.83 -12.93
CA LEU A 249 -2.57 -1.69 -13.31
C LEU A 249 -2.61 -0.66 -12.18
N GLY A 250 -2.79 -1.10 -10.94
CA GLY A 250 -2.73 -0.24 -9.74
C GLY A 250 -1.34 0.33 -9.50
N GLY A 251 -0.30 -0.35 -9.97
CA GLY A 251 1.11 -0.02 -9.73
C GLY A 251 1.61 -0.52 -8.37
N ILE A 252 0.98 -1.57 -7.83
CA ILE A 252 1.26 -2.11 -6.49
C ILE A 252 2.69 -2.69 -6.45
N LYS A 253 3.42 -2.34 -5.41
CA LYS A 253 4.78 -2.79 -5.12
C LYS A 253 4.91 -3.44 -3.74
N HIS A 254 4.13 -2.95 -2.76
CA HIS A 254 4.17 -3.38 -1.38
C HIS A 254 2.77 -3.77 -0.91
N TYR A 255 2.68 -4.87 -0.17
CA TYR A 255 1.46 -5.49 0.31
C TYR A 255 1.60 -5.67 1.81
N PHE A 256 0.92 -4.84 2.62
CA PHE A 256 1.00 -4.92 4.07
C PHE A 256 -0.27 -5.56 4.63
N VAL A 257 -0.10 -6.72 5.25
CA VAL A 257 -1.17 -7.34 6.05
C VAL A 257 -1.47 -6.44 7.24
N GLU A 258 -2.74 -6.21 7.51
CA GLU A 258 -3.17 -5.52 8.72
C GLU A 258 -4.46 -6.12 9.28
N HIS A 259 -4.54 -6.19 10.61
CA HIS A 259 -5.76 -6.41 11.37
C HIS A 259 -5.75 -5.45 12.57
N ASP A 260 -6.76 -4.58 12.67
CA ASP A 260 -6.71 -3.46 13.62
C ASP A 260 -6.83 -3.89 15.07
N ASP A 261 -7.63 -4.91 15.36
CA ASP A 261 -7.89 -5.37 16.73
C ASP A 261 -8.06 -6.89 16.83
N PRO A 262 -7.03 -7.69 16.51
CA PRO A 262 -7.09 -9.13 16.59
C PRO A 262 -6.99 -9.59 18.06
N LYS A 263 -7.79 -10.59 18.43
CA LYS A 263 -7.74 -11.19 19.80
C LYS A 263 -6.39 -11.83 20.12
N ALA A 264 -5.73 -12.39 19.12
CA ALA A 264 -4.41 -13.01 19.20
C ALA A 264 -3.53 -12.52 18.03
N PRO A 265 -2.84 -11.36 18.19
CA PRO A 265 -2.18 -10.67 17.06
C PRO A 265 -1.20 -11.55 16.28
N PHE A 266 -0.39 -12.34 16.95
CA PHE A 266 0.61 -13.18 16.27
C PHE A 266 0.00 -14.37 15.55
N ASP A 267 -1.07 -14.96 16.07
CA ASP A 267 -1.79 -16.04 15.39
C ASP A 267 -2.51 -15.49 14.17
N SER A 268 -3.09 -14.30 14.28
CA SER A 268 -3.75 -13.59 13.19
C SER A 268 -2.79 -13.29 12.04
N ILE A 269 -1.63 -12.68 12.33
CA ILE A 269 -0.65 -12.37 11.26
C ILE A 269 -0.03 -13.64 10.68
N GLN A 270 0.13 -14.72 11.45
CA GLN A 270 0.60 -16.00 10.93
C GLN A 270 -0.42 -16.61 9.96
N ALA A 271 -1.69 -16.66 10.33
CA ALA A 271 -2.75 -17.19 9.46
C ALA A 271 -2.85 -16.41 8.13
N SER A 272 -2.80 -15.07 8.20
CA SER A 272 -2.80 -14.20 7.04
C SER A 272 -1.58 -14.42 6.13
N TYR A 273 -0.39 -14.57 6.74
CA TYR A 273 0.84 -14.87 6.01
C TYR A 273 0.74 -16.20 5.26
N GLU A 274 0.32 -17.28 5.95
CA GLU A 274 0.20 -18.63 5.38
C GLU A 274 -0.79 -18.70 4.21
N TYR A 275 -1.86 -17.90 4.25
CA TYR A 275 -2.78 -17.78 3.13
C TYR A 275 -2.12 -17.09 1.92
N LEU A 276 -1.50 -15.92 2.14
CA LEU A 276 -0.90 -15.13 1.07
C LEU A 276 0.31 -15.82 0.43
N GLU A 277 1.13 -16.56 1.21
CA GLU A 277 2.26 -17.33 0.69
C GLU A 277 1.82 -18.40 -0.33
N LYS A 278 0.64 -19.00 -0.10
CA LYS A 278 0.04 -20.03 -0.97
C LYS A 278 -0.77 -19.45 -2.12
N LEU A 279 -1.17 -18.18 -2.02
CA LEU A 279 -2.02 -17.53 -3.03
C LEU A 279 -1.30 -17.46 -4.39
N ARG A 280 -2.03 -17.82 -5.45
CA ARG A 280 -1.57 -17.70 -6.85
C ARG A 280 -2.66 -17.00 -7.67
N PHE A 281 -2.26 -16.03 -8.50
CA PHE A 281 -3.15 -15.18 -9.28
C PHE A 281 -2.57 -14.80 -10.65
#